data_7124aceca5cf2610ad9d3b237a4f9773
#
_entry.id   7124aceca5cf2610ad9d3b237a4f9773
#
_cell.length_a   1.000
_cell.length_b   1.000
_cell.length_c   1.000
_cell.angle_alpha   90.00
_cell.angle_beta   90.00
_cell.angle_gamma   90.00
#
_symmetry.space_group_name_H-M   'P 1'
#
loop_
_entity.id
_entity.type
_entity.pdbx_description
1 polymer ?
#
loop_
_entity_poly.entity_id
_entity_poly.type
_entity_poly.pdbx_seq_one_letter_code
_entity_poly.pdbx_strand_id
1 'polypeptide(L)'
;MPLRTRASALAAVIAVAALAASPAVAQQSVADFYKGKTVTLLLGTGPGGSYDLYARIFAEHLPRHIPGNPTIVIEHMPGAGGVIAGNHLYGPGPQDGTKVLLSHAIINAEVLNPKAGVRFQSAKFNWIGTYDAIAHTIAFWHAAPVKTIADLKKGNVIVGSFAKAHFTYQWPAMMRDALGLDFKLITGYPTGSTNNLAMERGEIHGWAASWENLIGTRPQWIAEKKVTLLMQFLLERKRQLPDVPTLLEMAPANKKDVVEFMSASTPFGRGIVTGPGVPAERVAALRKAFEATVKDPAFLETAKQRKVDVEWRDHQHTMSLVKKIVGASPDLIARVKKSIGQEE
;
A
#
# COMPACT_ATOMS: atom_id res chain seq x y z
N MET A 1 -71.49 24.92 33.76
CA MET A 1 -70.21 25.20 33.10
C MET A 1 -69.11 24.36 33.74
N PRO A 2 -68.82 23.19 33.33
CA PRO A 2 -67.40 22.77 33.20
C PRO A 2 -67.20 21.58 32.22
N LEU A 3 -67.75 21.58 31.01
CA LEU A 3 -67.48 20.47 30.06
C LEU A 3 -66.55 20.88 28.89
N ARG A 4 -66.30 22.17 28.67
CA ARG A 4 -65.46 22.66 27.55
C ARG A 4 -63.97 22.57 27.81
N THR A 5 -63.50 22.54 29.05
CA THR A 5 -62.06 22.51 29.43
C THR A 5 -61.44 21.13 29.31
N ARG A 6 -62.23 20.04 29.39
CA ARG A 6 -61.66 18.65 29.30
C ARG A 6 -61.41 18.21 27.84
N ALA A 7 -62.17 18.71 26.87
CA ALA A 7 -61.96 18.37 25.46
C ALA A 7 -60.71 19.03 24.86
N SER A 8 -60.35 20.25 25.32
CA SER A 8 -59.15 20.95 24.83
C SER A 8 -57.85 20.36 25.37
N ALA A 9 -57.86 19.79 26.60
CA ALA A 9 -56.68 19.13 27.16
C ALA A 9 -56.38 17.77 26.49
N LEU A 10 -57.41 17.01 26.10
CA LEU A 10 -57.26 15.75 25.41
C LEU A 10 -56.75 15.92 23.99
N ALA A 11 -57.21 16.96 23.28
CA ALA A 11 -56.75 17.29 21.93
C ALA A 11 -55.25 17.75 21.90
N ALA A 12 -54.82 18.48 22.97
CA ALA A 12 -53.41 18.91 23.08
C ALA A 12 -52.46 17.72 23.38
N VAL A 13 -52.89 16.73 24.16
CA VAL A 13 -52.07 15.53 24.44
C VAL A 13 -51.94 14.63 23.19
N ILE A 14 -52.96 14.50 22.38
CA ILE A 14 -52.93 13.73 21.13
C ILE A 14 -52.05 14.43 20.10
N ALA A 15 -52.05 15.75 20.00
CA ALA A 15 -51.19 16.52 19.09
C ALA A 15 -49.70 16.43 19.45
N VAL A 16 -49.35 16.40 20.75
CA VAL A 16 -47.95 16.21 21.21
C VAL A 16 -47.46 14.79 20.98
N ALA A 17 -48.32 13.78 21.10
CA ALA A 17 -47.96 12.40 20.79
C ALA A 17 -47.73 12.13 19.28
N ALA A 18 -48.43 12.85 18.39
CA ALA A 18 -48.27 12.74 16.95
C ALA A 18 -46.96 13.40 16.45
N LEU A 19 -46.43 14.42 17.14
CA LEU A 19 -45.13 15.05 16.80
C LEU A 19 -43.90 14.21 17.22
N ALA A 20 -44.07 13.26 18.16
CA ALA A 20 -43.00 12.36 18.63
C ALA A 20 -42.78 11.13 17.72
N ALA A 21 -43.69 10.87 16.79
CA ALA A 21 -43.53 9.82 15.78
C ALA A 21 -42.82 10.36 14.54
N SER A 22 -41.59 10.90 14.70
CA SER A 22 -40.69 11.02 13.57
C SER A 22 -40.51 9.63 12.98
N PRO A 23 -40.75 9.38 11.68
CA PRO A 23 -40.45 8.10 11.09
C PRO A 23 -38.95 7.86 11.30
N ALA A 24 -38.60 6.88 12.12
CA ALA A 24 -37.25 6.36 12.13
C ALA A 24 -37.01 5.93 10.67
N VAL A 25 -36.27 6.72 9.91
CA VAL A 25 -35.81 6.32 8.58
C VAL A 25 -35.03 5.06 8.85
N ALA A 26 -35.62 3.91 8.54
CA ALA A 26 -34.98 2.61 8.74
C ALA A 26 -33.66 2.69 7.97
N GLN A 27 -32.55 2.73 8.72
CA GLN A 27 -31.23 2.79 8.13
C GLN A 27 -31.09 1.56 7.22
N GLN A 28 -30.91 1.80 5.91
CA GLN A 28 -30.77 0.73 4.93
C GLN A 28 -29.71 -0.24 5.39
N SER A 29 -30.00 -1.55 5.45
CA SER A 29 -29.02 -2.53 5.86
C SER A 29 -27.81 -2.48 4.91
N VAL A 30 -26.64 -2.81 5.41
CA VAL A 30 -25.41 -2.87 4.59
C VAL A 30 -25.60 -3.83 3.41
N ALA A 31 -26.32 -4.95 3.62
CA ALA A 31 -26.62 -5.92 2.57
C ALA A 31 -27.53 -5.33 1.47
N ASP A 32 -28.60 -4.61 1.87
CA ASP A 32 -29.49 -3.97 0.92
C ASP A 32 -28.77 -2.84 0.15
N PHE A 33 -27.86 -2.13 0.82
CA PHE A 33 -27.06 -1.10 0.16
C PHE A 33 -26.17 -1.67 -0.95
N TYR A 34 -25.45 -2.77 -0.69
CA TYR A 34 -24.51 -3.35 -1.67
C TYR A 34 -25.19 -4.23 -2.72
N LYS A 35 -26.42 -4.70 -2.48
CA LYS A 35 -27.17 -5.54 -3.42
C LYS A 35 -27.33 -4.86 -4.78
N GLY A 36 -26.82 -5.50 -5.84
CA GLY A 36 -26.87 -4.96 -7.21
C GLY A 36 -25.95 -3.75 -7.45
N LYS A 37 -25.10 -3.36 -6.49
CA LYS A 37 -24.12 -2.28 -6.67
C LYS A 37 -22.85 -2.80 -7.32
N THR A 38 -22.12 -1.86 -7.88
CA THR A 38 -20.73 -2.05 -8.29
C THR A 38 -19.81 -1.37 -7.28
N VAL A 39 -18.83 -2.10 -6.75
CA VAL A 39 -17.74 -1.55 -5.95
C VAL A 39 -16.51 -1.44 -6.84
N THR A 40 -15.94 -0.25 -6.92
CA THR A 40 -14.72 0.01 -7.70
C THR A 40 -13.49 -0.21 -6.83
N LEU A 41 -12.62 -1.12 -7.26
CA LEU A 41 -11.27 -1.28 -6.73
C LEU A 41 -10.32 -0.39 -7.57
N LEU A 42 -10.01 0.79 -7.04
CA LEU A 42 -9.16 1.79 -7.69
C LEU A 42 -7.69 1.43 -7.50
N LEU A 43 -6.88 1.56 -8.55
CA LEU A 43 -5.44 1.38 -8.53
C LEU A 43 -4.73 2.66 -8.94
N GLY A 44 -3.77 3.11 -8.15
CA GLY A 44 -2.89 4.24 -8.47
C GLY A 44 -1.79 3.91 -9.49
N THR A 45 -1.87 2.75 -10.14
CA THR A 45 -0.90 2.24 -11.13
C THR A 45 -1.62 1.83 -12.41
N GLY A 46 -0.87 1.70 -13.52
CA GLY A 46 -1.39 1.16 -14.78
C GLY A 46 -1.61 -0.37 -14.73
N PRO A 47 -2.27 -0.92 -15.76
CA PRO A 47 -2.54 -2.36 -15.89
C PRO A 47 -1.28 -3.18 -16.15
N GLY A 48 -1.34 -4.49 -15.89
CA GLY A 48 -0.32 -5.48 -16.24
C GLY A 48 0.86 -5.58 -15.26
N GLY A 49 0.88 -4.80 -14.18
CA GLY A 49 1.88 -4.91 -13.11
C GLY A 49 1.44 -5.82 -11.95
N SER A 50 2.33 -5.97 -10.94
CA SER A 50 2.01 -6.78 -9.77
C SER A 50 0.77 -6.28 -9.01
N TYR A 51 0.55 -4.97 -8.93
CA TYR A 51 -0.67 -4.41 -8.33
C TYR A 51 -1.94 -4.85 -9.04
N ASP A 52 -1.94 -4.85 -10.36
CA ASP A 52 -3.08 -5.30 -11.18
C ASP A 52 -3.35 -6.81 -10.97
N LEU A 53 -2.29 -7.63 -10.91
CA LEU A 53 -2.43 -9.06 -10.59
C LEU A 53 -3.07 -9.29 -9.23
N TYR A 54 -2.56 -8.63 -8.18
CA TYR A 54 -3.12 -8.75 -6.84
C TYR A 54 -4.56 -8.24 -6.76
N ALA A 55 -4.85 -7.12 -7.43
CA ALA A 55 -6.21 -6.57 -7.48
C ALA A 55 -7.20 -7.53 -8.15
N ARG A 56 -6.81 -8.21 -9.23
CA ARG A 56 -7.66 -9.20 -9.93
C ARG A 56 -7.98 -10.39 -9.04
N ILE A 57 -6.97 -10.95 -8.37
CA ILE A 57 -7.17 -12.07 -7.44
C ILE A 57 -8.11 -11.64 -6.30
N PHE A 58 -7.90 -10.45 -5.75
CA PHE A 58 -8.74 -9.95 -4.67
C PHE A 58 -10.19 -9.67 -5.15
N ALA A 59 -10.35 -9.05 -6.32
CA ALA A 59 -11.65 -8.77 -6.92
C ALA A 59 -12.46 -10.03 -7.27
N GLU A 60 -11.80 -11.15 -7.58
CA GLU A 60 -12.44 -12.44 -7.84
C GLU A 60 -13.09 -13.03 -6.57
N HIS A 61 -12.49 -12.82 -5.41
CA HIS A 61 -12.90 -13.47 -4.18
C HIS A 61 -13.67 -12.57 -3.20
N LEU A 62 -13.39 -11.27 -3.19
CA LEU A 62 -13.98 -10.31 -2.25
C LEU A 62 -15.52 -10.21 -2.30
N PRO A 63 -16.19 -10.25 -3.49
CA PRO A 63 -17.63 -10.02 -3.58
C PRO A 63 -18.45 -10.90 -2.65
N ARG A 64 -18.14 -12.20 -2.58
CA ARG A 64 -18.87 -13.18 -1.77
C ARG A 64 -18.82 -12.96 -0.27
N HIS A 65 -17.88 -12.11 0.18
CA HIS A 65 -17.69 -11.76 1.58
C HIS A 65 -18.28 -10.38 1.94
N ILE A 66 -18.62 -9.55 0.95
CA ILE A 66 -19.35 -8.31 1.18
C ILE A 66 -20.86 -8.60 1.28
N PRO A 67 -21.54 -8.19 2.36
CA PRO A 67 -22.98 -8.32 2.45
C PRO A 67 -23.67 -7.72 1.21
N GLY A 68 -24.60 -8.46 0.59
CA GLY A 68 -25.24 -8.04 -0.67
C GLY A 68 -24.52 -8.46 -1.94
N ASN A 69 -23.33 -9.05 -1.85
CA ASN A 69 -22.56 -9.64 -2.96
C ASN A 69 -22.46 -8.71 -4.19
N PRO A 70 -21.86 -7.51 -4.04
CA PRO A 70 -21.75 -6.54 -5.15
C PRO A 70 -20.81 -7.04 -6.24
N THR A 71 -20.91 -6.47 -7.43
CA THR A 71 -19.89 -6.65 -8.48
C THR A 71 -18.65 -5.84 -8.16
N ILE A 72 -17.44 -6.40 -8.32
CA ILE A 72 -16.18 -5.65 -8.22
C ILE A 72 -15.66 -5.34 -9.62
N VAL A 73 -15.30 -4.08 -9.87
CA VAL A 73 -14.59 -3.64 -11.08
C VAL A 73 -13.27 -2.99 -10.71
N ILE A 74 -12.26 -3.15 -11.56
CA ILE A 74 -10.95 -2.55 -11.39
C ILE A 74 -10.87 -1.31 -12.27
N GLU A 75 -10.48 -0.18 -11.65
CA GLU A 75 -10.24 1.09 -12.33
C GLU A 75 -8.79 1.52 -12.12
N HIS A 76 -8.09 1.88 -13.18
CA HIS A 76 -6.73 2.39 -13.12
C HIS A 76 -6.71 3.91 -13.20
N MET A 77 -6.09 4.56 -12.20
CA MET A 77 -5.90 6.00 -12.14
C MET A 77 -4.42 6.29 -11.80
N PRO A 78 -3.49 6.04 -12.75
CA PRO A 78 -2.08 6.24 -12.52
C PRO A 78 -1.73 7.72 -12.45
N GLY A 79 -0.63 8.03 -11.77
CA GLY A 79 -0.03 9.36 -11.74
C GLY A 79 0.50 9.74 -10.37
N ALA A 80 1.62 10.48 -10.39
CA ALA A 80 2.31 10.97 -9.20
C ALA A 80 2.50 9.89 -8.10
N GLY A 81 2.84 8.64 -8.48
CA GLY A 81 3.02 7.55 -7.53
C GLY A 81 1.75 7.15 -6.75
N GLY A 82 0.56 7.35 -7.34
CA GLY A 82 -0.73 7.05 -6.70
C GLY A 82 -1.38 8.25 -6.00
N VAL A 83 -0.72 9.40 -5.95
CA VAL A 83 -1.27 10.63 -5.33
C VAL A 83 -2.58 11.06 -5.99
N ILE A 84 -2.70 10.93 -7.33
CA ILE A 84 -3.93 11.28 -8.05
C ILE A 84 -5.09 10.42 -7.56
N ALA A 85 -4.91 9.10 -7.48
CA ALA A 85 -5.94 8.18 -6.99
C ALA A 85 -6.26 8.42 -5.50
N GLY A 86 -5.24 8.70 -4.67
CA GLY A 86 -5.43 9.07 -3.27
C GLY A 86 -6.25 10.36 -3.10
N ASN A 87 -5.92 11.41 -3.84
CA ASN A 87 -6.69 12.66 -3.84
C ASN A 87 -8.13 12.45 -4.30
N HIS A 88 -8.34 11.65 -5.35
CA HIS A 88 -9.67 11.33 -5.84
C HIS A 88 -10.51 10.63 -4.77
N LEU A 89 -9.98 9.59 -4.13
CA LEU A 89 -10.71 8.87 -3.08
C LEU A 89 -10.96 9.73 -1.85
N TYR A 90 -10.05 10.65 -1.50
CA TYR A 90 -10.17 11.49 -0.31
C TYR A 90 -11.25 12.56 -0.44
N GLY A 91 -11.42 13.13 -1.63
CA GLY A 91 -12.29 14.28 -1.88
C GLY A 91 -13.43 14.02 -2.88
N PRO A 92 -13.16 14.08 -4.20
CA PRO A 92 -14.23 14.05 -5.21
C PRO A 92 -14.87 12.67 -5.44
N GLY A 93 -14.21 11.59 -5.00
CA GLY A 93 -14.74 10.24 -5.14
C GLY A 93 -15.92 9.95 -4.22
N PRO A 94 -16.73 8.92 -4.52
CA PRO A 94 -17.84 8.51 -3.67
C PRO A 94 -17.40 8.23 -2.24
N GLN A 95 -18.13 8.81 -1.27
CA GLN A 95 -17.91 8.62 0.16
C GLN A 95 -18.95 7.67 0.79
N ASP A 96 -19.41 6.69 0.02
CA ASP A 96 -20.48 5.78 0.41
C ASP A 96 -20.04 4.32 0.60
N GLY A 97 -18.76 4.02 0.35
CA GLY A 97 -18.20 2.66 0.44
C GLY A 97 -18.22 1.88 -0.87
N THR A 98 -18.68 2.47 -1.98
CA THR A 98 -18.62 1.84 -3.31
C THR A 98 -17.28 2.03 -4.02
N LYS A 99 -16.34 2.78 -3.43
CA LYS A 99 -14.98 2.91 -3.96
C LYS A 99 -13.94 2.62 -2.88
N VAL A 100 -13.01 1.74 -3.19
CA VAL A 100 -11.85 1.40 -2.36
C VAL A 100 -10.59 1.56 -3.19
N LEU A 101 -9.47 1.89 -2.57
CA LEU A 101 -8.18 2.08 -3.23
C LEU A 101 -7.19 1.03 -2.74
N LEU A 102 -6.57 0.32 -3.65
CA LEU A 102 -5.37 -0.47 -3.41
C LEU A 102 -4.15 0.41 -3.69
N SER A 103 -3.49 0.87 -2.63
CA SER A 103 -2.36 1.79 -2.74
C SER A 103 -1.30 1.52 -1.69
N HIS A 104 -0.05 1.80 -2.04
CA HIS A 104 1.08 1.71 -1.12
C HIS A 104 1.80 3.03 -0.91
N ALA A 105 1.88 3.86 -1.93
CA ALA A 105 2.79 5.02 -1.95
C ALA A 105 2.19 6.27 -1.29
N ILE A 106 0.90 6.29 -1.00
CA ILE A 106 0.22 7.52 -0.56
C ILE A 106 0.80 8.08 0.73
N ILE A 107 1.12 7.22 1.71
CA ILE A 107 1.62 7.68 3.01
C ILE A 107 3.03 8.29 2.89
N ASN A 108 3.90 7.71 2.07
CA ASN A 108 5.23 8.26 1.84
C ASN A 108 5.17 9.58 1.06
N ALA A 109 4.24 9.70 0.09
CA ALA A 109 4.04 10.93 -0.65
C ALA A 109 3.61 12.07 0.27
N GLU A 110 2.69 11.81 1.22
CA GLU A 110 2.25 12.81 2.20
C GLU A 110 3.41 13.32 3.06
N VAL A 111 4.24 12.42 3.58
CA VAL A 111 5.26 12.78 4.57
C VAL A 111 6.56 13.26 3.93
N LEU A 112 7.01 12.58 2.87
CA LEU A 112 8.29 12.87 2.25
C LEU A 112 8.20 13.90 1.12
N ASN A 113 7.05 14.02 0.47
CA ASN A 113 6.87 14.94 -0.66
C ASN A 113 5.49 15.62 -0.68
N PRO A 114 5.13 16.37 0.39
CA PRO A 114 3.82 17.01 0.47
C PRO A 114 3.59 18.05 -0.64
N LYS A 115 4.65 18.65 -1.19
CA LYS A 115 4.59 19.59 -2.32
C LYS A 115 4.20 18.93 -3.65
N ALA A 116 4.19 17.58 -3.74
CA ALA A 116 3.77 16.84 -4.95
C ALA A 116 2.24 16.85 -5.20
N GLY A 117 1.51 17.82 -4.67
CA GLY A 117 0.08 17.98 -4.88
C GLY A 117 -0.78 17.04 -4.02
N VAL A 118 -0.26 16.58 -2.89
CA VAL A 118 -1.00 15.77 -1.92
C VAL A 118 -2.10 16.62 -1.26
N ARG A 119 -3.35 16.15 -1.31
CA ARG A 119 -4.53 16.81 -0.73
C ARG A 119 -5.25 15.96 0.31
N PHE A 120 -4.75 14.77 0.58
CA PHE A 120 -5.28 13.85 1.58
C PHE A 120 -4.43 13.85 2.85
N GLN A 121 -5.01 13.30 3.92
CA GLN A 121 -4.34 12.97 5.16
C GLN A 121 -4.48 11.46 5.37
N SER A 122 -3.38 10.70 5.30
CA SER A 122 -3.40 9.23 5.37
C SER A 122 -4.03 8.71 6.66
N ALA A 123 -3.89 9.45 7.76
CA ALA A 123 -4.51 9.11 9.03
C ALA A 123 -6.05 9.25 9.05
N LYS A 124 -6.65 9.96 8.10
CA LYS A 124 -8.10 10.15 7.98
C LYS A 124 -8.78 9.17 7.05
N PHE A 125 -8.04 8.45 6.22
CA PHE A 125 -8.62 7.34 5.46
C PHE A 125 -9.15 6.26 6.38
N ASN A 126 -10.19 5.59 5.96
CA ASN A 126 -10.65 4.36 6.60
C ASN A 126 -9.81 3.20 6.06
N TRP A 127 -8.76 2.82 6.77
CA TRP A 127 -7.94 1.67 6.45
C TRP A 127 -8.74 0.38 6.69
N ILE A 128 -8.75 -0.48 5.69
CA ILE A 128 -9.45 -1.77 5.73
C ILE A 128 -8.49 -2.86 6.19
N GLY A 129 -7.28 -2.86 5.67
CA GLY A 129 -6.21 -3.78 6.00
C GLY A 129 -5.14 -3.78 4.92
N THR A 130 -4.15 -4.64 5.07
CA THR A 130 -3.14 -4.91 4.04
C THR A 130 -2.97 -6.41 3.88
N TYR A 131 -2.91 -6.92 2.66
CA TYR A 131 -2.85 -8.37 2.45
C TYR A 131 -1.47 -8.89 2.01
N ASP A 132 -0.51 -8.00 1.76
CA ASP A 132 0.89 -8.36 1.58
C ASP A 132 1.80 -7.14 1.77
N ALA A 133 3.03 -7.38 2.24
CA ALA A 133 4.10 -6.41 2.22
C ALA A 133 4.86 -6.51 0.88
N ILE A 134 5.29 -5.38 0.32
CA ILE A 134 6.18 -5.43 -0.85
C ILE A 134 7.60 -5.65 -0.36
N ALA A 135 8.17 -6.80 -0.69
CA ALA A 135 9.56 -7.10 -0.40
C ALA A 135 10.49 -6.47 -1.44
N HIS A 136 10.84 -5.20 -1.25
CA HIS A 136 11.90 -4.61 -2.04
C HIS A 136 13.24 -5.26 -1.69
N THR A 137 14.00 -5.64 -2.74
CA THR A 137 15.34 -6.22 -2.62
C THR A 137 16.30 -5.47 -3.53
N ILE A 138 17.60 -5.66 -3.36
CA ILE A 138 18.56 -5.25 -4.38
C ILE A 138 19.18 -6.49 -5.00
N ALA A 139 19.03 -6.60 -6.33
CA ALA A 139 19.48 -7.72 -7.14
C ALA A 139 20.68 -7.30 -7.99
N PHE A 140 21.74 -8.08 -7.97
CA PHE A 140 22.93 -7.90 -8.81
C PHE A 140 23.07 -9.04 -9.80
N TRP A 141 23.45 -8.72 -11.04
CA TRP A 141 23.68 -9.70 -12.08
C TRP A 141 24.86 -10.62 -11.76
N HIS A 142 24.78 -11.88 -12.14
CA HIS A 142 25.82 -12.87 -11.81
C HIS A 142 27.20 -12.53 -12.36
N ALA A 143 27.26 -11.79 -13.49
CA ALA A 143 28.51 -11.34 -14.09
C ALA A 143 29.04 -10.02 -13.48
N ALA A 144 28.24 -9.34 -12.62
CA ALA A 144 28.68 -8.13 -11.96
C ALA A 144 29.82 -8.41 -10.95
N PRO A 145 30.71 -7.42 -10.74
CA PRO A 145 31.81 -7.55 -9.78
C PRO A 145 31.31 -7.40 -8.32
N VAL A 146 30.14 -7.96 -8.01
CA VAL A 146 29.44 -7.83 -6.74
C VAL A 146 28.92 -9.19 -6.29
N LYS A 147 29.44 -9.68 -5.19
CA LYS A 147 28.99 -10.92 -4.53
C LYS A 147 28.60 -10.68 -3.08
N THR A 148 29.11 -9.63 -2.49
CA THR A 148 28.90 -9.26 -1.09
C THR A 148 28.65 -7.75 -0.95
N ILE A 149 28.15 -7.33 0.20
CA ILE A 149 27.99 -5.90 0.54
C ILE A 149 29.36 -5.18 0.53
N ALA A 150 30.44 -5.87 0.92
CA ALA A 150 31.79 -5.28 0.94
C ALA A 150 32.28 -4.89 -0.49
N ASP A 151 31.85 -5.61 -1.52
CA ASP A 151 32.22 -5.28 -2.90
C ASP A 151 31.65 -3.93 -3.35
N LEU A 152 30.55 -3.48 -2.76
CA LEU A 152 29.91 -2.21 -3.04
C LEU A 152 30.70 -0.98 -2.51
N LYS A 153 31.79 -1.20 -1.76
CA LYS A 153 32.70 -0.15 -1.30
C LYS A 153 33.80 0.19 -2.30
N LYS A 154 33.93 -0.59 -3.39
CA LYS A 154 35.01 -0.47 -4.36
C LYS A 154 34.77 0.59 -5.47
N GLY A 155 33.59 1.24 -5.50
CA GLY A 155 33.29 2.39 -6.37
C GLY A 155 33.03 2.11 -7.85
N ASN A 156 33.11 0.85 -8.30
CA ASN A 156 32.99 0.48 -9.72
C ASN A 156 31.64 -0.16 -10.08
N VAL A 157 30.62 0.02 -9.25
CA VAL A 157 29.29 -0.58 -9.42
C VAL A 157 28.29 0.45 -9.89
N ILE A 158 27.42 0.07 -10.83
CA ILE A 158 26.34 0.90 -11.36
C ILE A 158 25.01 0.23 -11.01
N VAL A 159 24.14 0.95 -10.35
CA VAL A 159 22.78 0.54 -9.99
C VAL A 159 21.77 1.38 -10.75
N GLY A 160 20.91 0.72 -11.52
CA GLY A 160 19.88 1.35 -12.31
C GLY A 160 18.62 1.68 -11.49
N SER A 161 17.89 2.71 -11.90
CA SER A 161 16.64 3.12 -11.25
C SER A 161 15.70 3.86 -12.21
N PHE A 162 14.43 4.01 -11.83
CA PHE A 162 13.44 4.74 -12.64
C PHE A 162 13.65 6.24 -12.54
N ALA A 163 13.44 6.80 -11.36
CA ALA A 163 13.54 8.21 -11.04
C ALA A 163 13.92 8.40 -9.57
N LYS A 164 14.46 9.58 -9.21
CA LYS A 164 14.86 9.89 -7.82
C LYS A 164 13.71 9.78 -6.81
N ALA A 165 12.48 10.12 -7.20
CA ALA A 165 11.30 10.02 -6.33
C ALA A 165 10.76 8.59 -6.20
N HIS A 166 11.32 7.61 -6.92
CA HIS A 166 10.83 6.24 -6.93
C HIS A 166 11.66 5.34 -6.00
N PHE A 167 11.05 4.32 -5.43
CA PHE A 167 11.70 3.40 -4.50
C PHE A 167 12.94 2.71 -5.08
N THR A 168 12.96 2.48 -6.41
CA THR A 168 14.12 1.89 -7.11
C THR A 168 15.40 2.73 -6.99
N TYR A 169 15.26 4.03 -6.68
CA TYR A 169 16.36 4.94 -6.35
C TYR A 169 16.51 5.09 -4.84
N GLN A 170 15.41 5.31 -4.14
CA GLN A 170 15.41 5.68 -2.72
C GLN A 170 16.03 4.60 -1.83
N TRP A 171 15.70 3.32 -2.06
CA TRP A 171 16.26 2.22 -1.29
C TRP A 171 17.77 2.03 -1.49
N PRO A 172 18.30 1.99 -2.72
CA PRO A 172 19.75 1.96 -2.92
C PRO A 172 20.46 3.23 -2.38
N ALA A 173 19.85 4.41 -2.50
CA ALA A 173 20.41 5.63 -1.93
C ALA A 173 20.53 5.55 -0.41
N MET A 174 19.47 5.11 0.27
CA MET A 174 19.47 4.89 1.72
C MET A 174 20.47 3.81 2.13
N MET A 175 20.56 2.70 1.40
CA MET A 175 21.53 1.65 1.64
C MET A 175 22.96 2.18 1.54
N ARG A 176 23.24 3.00 0.51
CA ARG A 176 24.53 3.65 0.31
C ARG A 176 24.88 4.59 1.47
N ASP A 177 23.95 5.43 1.89
CA ASP A 177 24.14 6.36 3.02
C ASP A 177 24.29 5.61 4.36
N ALA A 178 23.42 4.64 4.64
CA ALA A 178 23.42 3.93 5.92
C ALA A 178 24.66 3.07 6.14
N LEU A 179 25.18 2.43 5.08
CA LEU A 179 26.29 1.48 5.17
C LEU A 179 27.63 2.04 4.66
N GLY A 180 27.69 3.33 4.28
CA GLY A 180 28.90 3.97 3.77
C GLY A 180 29.43 3.28 2.51
N LEU A 181 28.53 2.97 1.53
CA LEU A 181 28.88 2.28 0.30
C LEU A 181 29.20 3.27 -0.81
N ASP A 182 29.95 2.81 -1.82
CA ASP A 182 30.30 3.60 -2.99
C ASP A 182 29.87 2.88 -4.27
N PHE A 183 28.76 3.33 -4.84
CA PHE A 183 28.27 2.90 -6.14
C PHE A 183 27.48 4.04 -6.82
N LYS A 184 27.43 4.01 -8.14
CA LYS A 184 26.70 4.99 -8.94
C LYS A 184 25.23 4.60 -9.02
N LEU A 185 24.33 5.57 -8.79
CA LEU A 185 22.90 5.45 -9.07
C LEU A 185 22.61 6.21 -10.36
N ILE A 186 22.06 5.51 -11.35
CA ILE A 186 21.62 6.12 -12.60
C ILE A 186 20.12 5.96 -12.76
N THR A 187 19.47 7.02 -13.25
CA THR A 187 18.03 7.08 -13.50
C THR A 187 17.73 7.02 -14.99
N GLY A 188 16.45 6.83 -15.35
CA GLY A 188 16.00 6.89 -16.74
C GLY A 188 15.49 5.56 -17.29
N TYR A 189 15.51 4.51 -16.52
CA TYR A 189 14.88 3.22 -16.88
C TYR A 189 13.40 3.25 -16.52
N PRO A 190 12.47 3.29 -17.49
CA PRO A 190 11.05 3.56 -17.18
C PRO A 190 10.30 2.39 -16.56
N THR A 191 10.83 1.16 -16.65
CA THR A 191 10.17 -0.06 -16.16
C THR A 191 11.16 -1.07 -15.58
N GLY A 192 10.65 -2.05 -14.81
CA GLY A 192 11.44 -3.19 -14.35
C GLY A 192 12.02 -4.01 -15.50
N SER A 193 11.28 -4.16 -16.60
CA SER A 193 11.76 -4.88 -17.81
C SER A 193 12.94 -4.19 -18.46
N THR A 194 12.96 -2.85 -18.49
CA THR A 194 14.11 -2.09 -19.04
C THR A 194 15.34 -2.20 -18.14
N ASN A 195 15.19 -2.18 -16.80
CA ASN A 195 16.30 -2.47 -15.89
C ASN A 195 16.82 -3.90 -16.06
N ASN A 196 15.92 -4.87 -16.17
CA ASN A 196 16.31 -6.26 -16.39
C ASN A 196 17.14 -6.43 -17.66
N LEU A 197 16.70 -5.82 -18.76
CA LEU A 197 17.42 -5.87 -20.05
C LEU A 197 18.78 -5.17 -19.95
N ALA A 198 18.86 -4.03 -19.27
CA ALA A 198 20.11 -3.31 -19.03
C ALA A 198 21.11 -4.14 -18.19
N MET A 199 20.61 -4.92 -17.22
CA MET A 199 21.45 -5.87 -16.46
C MET A 199 21.99 -6.99 -17.37
N GLU A 200 21.11 -7.59 -18.18
CA GLU A 200 21.51 -8.66 -19.14
C GLU A 200 22.56 -8.20 -20.13
N ARG A 201 22.53 -6.91 -20.52
CA ARG A 201 23.49 -6.28 -21.43
C ARG A 201 24.76 -5.74 -20.74
N GLY A 202 24.80 -5.76 -19.40
CA GLY A 202 25.93 -5.23 -18.64
C GLY A 202 26.00 -3.70 -18.58
N GLU A 203 24.93 -2.99 -18.99
CA GLU A 203 24.81 -1.53 -18.87
C GLU A 203 24.73 -1.08 -17.42
N ILE A 204 24.07 -1.88 -16.58
CA ILE A 204 24.00 -1.75 -15.13
C ILE A 204 24.36 -3.09 -14.48
N HIS A 205 24.89 -3.03 -13.27
CA HIS A 205 25.27 -4.22 -12.50
C HIS A 205 24.14 -4.78 -11.65
N GLY A 206 23.15 -3.94 -11.28
CA GLY A 206 22.00 -4.32 -10.47
C GLY A 206 20.96 -3.22 -10.37
N TRP A 207 19.84 -3.52 -9.72
CA TRP A 207 18.80 -2.55 -9.40
C TRP A 207 17.94 -3.03 -8.23
N ALA A 208 17.23 -2.09 -7.58
CA ALA A 208 16.27 -2.42 -6.53
C ALA A 208 14.96 -2.91 -7.16
N ALA A 209 14.73 -4.22 -7.13
CA ALA A 209 13.51 -4.88 -7.59
C ALA A 209 12.66 -5.31 -6.42
N SER A 210 11.35 -5.48 -6.59
CA SER A 210 10.60 -6.27 -5.63
C SER A 210 10.77 -7.77 -5.89
N TRP A 211 10.78 -8.57 -4.82
CA TRP A 211 10.82 -10.03 -4.91
C TRP A 211 9.70 -10.57 -5.80
N GLU A 212 8.49 -10.04 -5.63
CA GLU A 212 7.32 -10.43 -6.42
C GLU A 212 7.49 -10.12 -7.92
N ASN A 213 8.20 -9.03 -8.25
CA ASN A 213 8.53 -8.74 -9.64
C ASN A 213 9.53 -9.76 -10.19
N LEU A 214 10.58 -10.09 -9.43
CA LEU A 214 11.59 -11.05 -9.87
C LEU A 214 11.00 -12.44 -10.11
N ILE A 215 10.24 -12.98 -9.17
CA ILE A 215 9.63 -14.32 -9.30
C ILE A 215 8.51 -14.35 -10.34
N GLY A 216 7.81 -13.24 -10.55
CA GLY A 216 6.71 -13.14 -11.52
C GLY A 216 7.18 -12.92 -12.96
N THR A 217 8.30 -12.21 -13.18
CA THR A 217 8.77 -11.85 -14.52
C THR A 217 10.03 -12.58 -14.95
N ARG A 218 10.86 -13.04 -14.01
CA ARG A 218 12.17 -13.69 -14.26
C ARG A 218 12.44 -14.86 -13.31
N PRO A 219 11.49 -15.82 -13.13
CA PRO A 219 11.66 -16.93 -12.20
C PRO A 219 12.93 -17.75 -12.48
N GLN A 220 13.34 -17.84 -13.75
CA GLN A 220 14.57 -18.53 -14.16
C GLN A 220 15.83 -17.87 -13.60
N TRP A 221 15.84 -16.56 -13.35
CA TRP A 221 17.02 -15.92 -12.75
C TRP A 221 17.32 -16.40 -11.34
N ILE A 222 16.26 -16.72 -10.61
CA ILE A 222 16.37 -17.27 -9.25
C ILE A 222 16.79 -18.73 -9.32
N ALA A 223 16.10 -19.55 -10.16
CA ALA A 223 16.37 -20.98 -10.31
C ALA A 223 17.80 -21.26 -10.80
N GLU A 224 18.27 -20.45 -11.76
CA GLU A 224 19.61 -20.58 -12.38
C GLU A 224 20.69 -19.75 -11.66
N LYS A 225 20.35 -19.12 -10.51
CA LYS A 225 21.27 -18.27 -9.74
C LYS A 225 21.92 -17.15 -10.57
N LYS A 226 21.17 -16.59 -11.54
CA LYS A 226 21.64 -15.49 -12.38
C LYS A 226 21.66 -14.14 -11.66
N VAL A 227 21.04 -14.03 -10.50
CA VAL A 227 21.09 -12.85 -9.65
C VAL A 227 21.48 -13.20 -8.23
N THR A 228 22.22 -12.30 -7.59
CA THR A 228 22.54 -12.33 -6.17
C THR A 228 21.69 -11.27 -5.47
N LEU A 229 20.91 -11.67 -4.48
CA LEU A 229 20.15 -10.76 -3.61
C LEU A 229 21.01 -10.45 -2.38
N LEU A 230 21.41 -9.20 -2.19
CA LEU A 230 22.31 -8.82 -1.08
C LEU A 230 21.57 -8.23 0.11
N MET A 231 20.37 -7.67 -0.12
CA MET A 231 19.64 -6.93 0.91
C MET A 231 18.15 -6.98 0.61
N GLN A 232 17.34 -7.03 1.65
CA GLN A 232 15.92 -6.73 1.58
C GLN A 232 15.59 -5.50 2.44
N PHE A 233 14.61 -4.73 1.97
CA PHE A 233 14.22 -3.47 2.58
C PHE A 233 12.87 -3.61 3.28
N LEU A 234 12.86 -4.37 4.36
CA LEU A 234 11.69 -4.70 5.18
C LEU A 234 12.03 -4.48 6.66
N LEU A 235 11.02 -4.47 7.51
CA LEU A 235 11.21 -4.46 8.97
C LEU A 235 11.78 -5.80 9.46
N GLU A 236 11.35 -6.89 8.85
CA GLU A 236 11.76 -8.26 9.18
C GLU A 236 12.07 -9.00 7.88
N ARG A 237 12.87 -10.09 7.97
CA ARG A 237 13.16 -10.91 6.80
C ARG A 237 11.90 -11.57 6.26
N LYS A 238 11.72 -11.51 4.94
CA LYS A 238 10.67 -12.25 4.25
C LYS A 238 10.92 -13.76 4.39
N ARG A 239 9.87 -14.51 4.66
CA ARG A 239 9.95 -15.98 4.85
C ARG A 239 10.61 -16.71 3.67
N GLN A 240 10.42 -16.21 2.45
CA GLN A 240 11.05 -16.78 1.24
C GLN A 240 12.51 -16.35 1.05
N LEU A 241 13.00 -15.40 1.84
CA LEU A 241 14.36 -14.86 1.77
C LEU A 241 15.05 -14.90 3.14
N PRO A 242 15.09 -16.07 3.83
CA PRO A 242 15.58 -16.14 5.21
C PRO A 242 17.07 -15.82 5.32
N ASP A 243 17.84 -16.05 4.25
CA ASP A 243 19.30 -15.84 4.23
C ASP A 243 19.71 -14.43 3.76
N VAL A 244 18.76 -13.62 3.27
CA VAL A 244 19.04 -12.24 2.83
C VAL A 244 18.79 -11.30 4.00
N PRO A 245 19.79 -10.55 4.49
CA PRO A 245 19.60 -9.65 5.62
C PRO A 245 18.71 -8.47 5.24
N THR A 246 18.03 -7.87 6.24
CA THR A 246 17.37 -6.58 6.05
C THR A 246 18.37 -5.43 6.21
N LEU A 247 18.09 -4.28 5.56
CA LEU A 247 18.90 -3.08 5.79
C LEU A 247 18.83 -2.64 7.27
N LEU A 248 17.69 -2.87 7.93
CA LEU A 248 17.52 -2.53 9.35
C LEU A 248 18.44 -3.35 10.27
N GLU A 249 18.65 -4.64 9.97
CA GLU A 249 19.59 -5.48 10.72
C GLU A 249 21.04 -5.00 10.58
N MET A 250 21.41 -4.49 9.40
CA MET A 250 22.77 -4.06 9.09
C MET A 250 23.06 -2.58 9.37
N ALA A 251 22.02 -1.77 9.56
CA ALA A 251 22.17 -0.35 9.80
C ALA A 251 22.89 -0.08 11.15
N PRO A 252 23.88 0.83 11.18
CA PRO A 252 24.52 1.27 12.43
C PRO A 252 23.51 2.01 13.31
N ALA A 253 23.76 2.06 14.61
CA ALA A 253 22.83 2.61 15.61
C ALA A 253 22.31 4.01 15.28
N ASN A 254 23.16 4.87 14.74
CA ASN A 254 22.84 6.26 14.36
C ASN A 254 22.02 6.39 13.05
N LYS A 255 21.74 5.30 12.36
CA LYS A 255 20.93 5.25 11.12
C LYS A 255 19.69 4.37 11.26
N LYS A 256 19.57 3.63 12.37
CA LYS A 256 18.45 2.65 12.54
C LYS A 256 17.08 3.29 12.45
N ASP A 257 16.88 4.44 13.08
CA ASP A 257 15.61 5.16 13.07
C ASP A 257 15.20 5.63 11.67
N VAL A 258 16.16 6.08 10.85
CA VAL A 258 15.95 6.48 9.46
C VAL A 258 15.55 5.28 8.60
N VAL A 259 16.27 4.16 8.75
CA VAL A 259 15.98 2.92 8.01
C VAL A 259 14.65 2.33 8.46
N GLU A 260 14.38 2.29 9.78
CA GLU A 260 13.13 1.80 10.34
C GLU A 260 11.93 2.61 9.84
N PHE A 261 12.04 3.95 9.80
CA PHE A 261 10.99 4.81 9.27
C PHE A 261 10.60 4.43 7.84
N MET A 262 11.58 4.30 6.95
CA MET A 262 11.32 3.90 5.56
C MET A 262 10.76 2.47 5.48
N SER A 263 11.33 1.53 6.24
CA SER A 263 10.87 0.14 6.25
C SER A 263 9.45 -0.01 6.80
N ALA A 264 9.01 0.87 7.71
CA ALA A 264 7.65 0.89 8.24
C ALA A 264 6.58 1.15 7.17
N SER A 265 6.96 1.67 6.00
CA SER A 265 6.04 1.86 4.88
C SER A 265 5.82 0.60 4.03
N THR A 266 6.69 -0.40 4.10
CA THR A 266 6.63 -1.60 3.25
C THR A 266 5.43 -2.51 3.54
N PRO A 267 4.92 -2.65 4.79
CA PRO A 267 3.69 -3.38 5.07
C PRO A 267 2.45 -2.80 4.37
N PHE A 268 2.48 -1.51 3.98
CA PHE A 268 1.41 -0.90 3.17
C PHE A 268 1.48 -1.28 1.70
N GLY A 269 2.37 -2.16 1.33
CA GLY A 269 2.61 -2.58 -0.04
C GLY A 269 1.34 -2.89 -0.82
N ARG A 270 0.35 -3.47 -0.13
CA ARG A 270 -0.98 -3.76 -0.69
C ARG A 270 -2.08 -3.36 0.30
N GLY A 271 -1.99 -2.11 0.76
CA GLY A 271 -2.98 -1.54 1.66
C GLY A 271 -4.28 -1.21 0.95
N ILE A 272 -5.40 -1.54 1.57
CA ILE A 272 -6.74 -1.21 1.09
C ILE A 272 -7.32 -0.14 1.99
N VAL A 273 -7.80 0.94 1.36
CA VAL A 273 -8.43 2.07 2.04
C VAL A 273 -9.74 2.46 1.36
N THR A 274 -10.62 3.11 2.12
CA THR A 274 -11.77 3.83 1.57
C THR A 274 -11.81 5.25 2.12
N GLY A 275 -12.65 6.10 1.51
CA GLY A 275 -12.71 7.52 1.82
C GLY A 275 -13.09 7.83 3.27
N PRO A 276 -12.73 9.00 3.79
CA PRO A 276 -12.95 9.37 5.19
C PRO A 276 -14.42 9.55 5.56
N GLY A 277 -15.27 9.88 4.59
CA GLY A 277 -16.72 10.11 4.80
C GLY A 277 -17.59 8.85 4.71
N VAL A 278 -17.00 7.67 4.50
CA VAL A 278 -17.78 6.43 4.39
C VAL A 278 -18.41 6.07 5.74
N PRO A 279 -19.73 5.76 5.77
CA PRO A 279 -20.43 5.36 7.00
C PRO A 279 -19.76 4.21 7.74
N ALA A 280 -19.70 4.31 9.07
CA ALA A 280 -18.94 3.40 9.92
C ALA A 280 -19.36 1.92 9.78
N GLU A 281 -20.66 1.66 9.61
CA GLU A 281 -21.19 0.30 9.40
C GLU A 281 -20.71 -0.32 8.08
N ARG A 282 -20.53 0.49 7.02
CA ARG A 282 -19.99 0.02 5.74
C ARG A 282 -18.49 -0.21 5.82
N VAL A 283 -17.76 0.66 6.54
CA VAL A 283 -16.33 0.44 6.84
C VAL A 283 -16.14 -0.87 7.61
N ALA A 284 -16.95 -1.11 8.64
CA ALA A 284 -16.91 -2.34 9.42
C ALA A 284 -17.19 -3.58 8.56
N ALA A 285 -18.18 -3.50 7.66
CA ALA A 285 -18.50 -4.58 6.74
C ALA A 285 -17.35 -4.86 5.75
N LEU A 286 -16.72 -3.82 5.19
CA LEU A 286 -15.56 -3.98 4.30
C LEU A 286 -14.36 -4.60 5.03
N ARG A 287 -14.08 -4.22 6.28
CA ARG A 287 -13.03 -4.82 7.12
C ARG A 287 -13.30 -6.30 7.36
N LYS A 288 -14.52 -6.66 7.73
CA LYS A 288 -14.93 -8.05 7.93
C LYS A 288 -14.84 -8.87 6.63
N ALA A 289 -15.26 -8.27 5.51
CA ALA A 289 -15.16 -8.91 4.19
C ALA A 289 -13.70 -9.11 3.79
N PHE A 290 -12.82 -8.14 4.03
CA PHE A 290 -11.38 -8.26 3.81
C PHE A 290 -10.78 -9.43 4.59
N GLU A 291 -11.02 -9.48 5.93
CA GLU A 291 -10.52 -10.57 6.75
C GLU A 291 -11.02 -11.95 6.30
N ALA A 292 -12.30 -12.04 5.95
CA ALA A 292 -12.88 -13.28 5.43
C ALA A 292 -12.23 -13.68 4.10
N THR A 293 -11.95 -12.71 3.21
CA THR A 293 -11.30 -12.98 1.92
C THR A 293 -9.88 -13.51 2.10
N VAL A 294 -9.05 -12.86 2.92
CA VAL A 294 -7.64 -13.27 3.08
C VAL A 294 -7.46 -14.58 3.87
N LYS A 295 -8.51 -15.05 4.53
CA LYS A 295 -8.58 -16.35 5.22
C LYS A 295 -9.28 -17.44 4.38
N ASP A 296 -9.91 -17.08 3.27
CA ASP A 296 -10.65 -18.00 2.42
C ASP A 296 -9.71 -18.99 1.72
N PRO A 297 -9.89 -20.31 1.91
CA PRO A 297 -9.07 -21.33 1.25
C PRO A 297 -9.02 -21.21 -0.27
N ALA A 298 -10.12 -20.79 -0.92
CA ALA A 298 -10.15 -20.61 -2.37
C ALA A 298 -9.34 -19.40 -2.82
N PHE A 299 -9.33 -18.30 -2.04
CA PHE A 299 -8.45 -17.15 -2.28
C PHE A 299 -6.98 -17.56 -2.13
N LEU A 300 -6.63 -18.26 -1.04
CA LEU A 300 -5.27 -18.71 -0.77
C LEU A 300 -4.75 -19.68 -1.83
N GLU A 301 -5.60 -20.57 -2.33
CA GLU A 301 -5.23 -21.49 -3.43
C GLU A 301 -5.02 -20.72 -4.74
N THR A 302 -5.90 -19.76 -5.09
CA THR A 302 -5.71 -18.90 -6.26
C THR A 302 -4.42 -18.09 -6.14
N ALA A 303 -4.13 -17.51 -4.97
CA ALA A 303 -2.89 -16.77 -4.71
C ALA A 303 -1.67 -17.66 -4.92
N LYS A 304 -1.67 -18.88 -4.36
CA LYS A 304 -0.60 -19.86 -4.52
C LYS A 304 -0.36 -20.24 -5.99
N GLN A 305 -1.42 -20.53 -6.74
CA GLN A 305 -1.33 -20.87 -8.18
C GLN A 305 -0.75 -19.70 -9.01
N ARG A 306 -1.08 -18.46 -8.62
CA ARG A 306 -0.58 -17.24 -9.25
C ARG A 306 0.77 -16.79 -8.69
N LYS A 307 1.38 -17.55 -7.78
CA LYS A 307 2.65 -17.24 -7.09
C LYS A 307 2.63 -15.90 -6.37
N VAL A 308 1.51 -15.61 -5.73
CA VAL A 308 1.26 -14.40 -4.96
C VAL A 308 1.28 -14.75 -3.48
N ASP A 309 2.09 -14.03 -2.71
CA ASP A 309 2.14 -14.18 -1.26
C ASP A 309 0.99 -13.45 -0.58
N VAL A 310 0.56 -13.98 0.56
CA VAL A 310 -0.46 -13.38 1.41
C VAL A 310 0.07 -13.35 2.84
N GLU A 311 0.51 -12.18 3.28
CA GLU A 311 0.96 -11.89 4.66
C GLU A 311 0.14 -10.71 5.20
N TRP A 312 -1.15 -10.97 5.42
CA TRP A 312 -2.11 -9.93 5.72
C TRP A 312 -1.94 -9.34 7.15
N ARG A 313 -2.35 -8.09 7.29
CA ARG A 313 -2.48 -7.39 8.57
C ARG A 313 -3.85 -6.71 8.61
N ASP A 314 -4.45 -6.66 9.79
CA ASP A 314 -5.73 -6.00 10.00
C ASP A 314 -5.60 -4.46 9.96
N HIS A 315 -6.74 -3.80 10.07
CA HIS A 315 -6.81 -2.34 10.06
C HIS A 315 -6.20 -1.71 11.32
N GLN A 316 -6.16 -2.40 12.46
CA GLN A 316 -5.61 -1.86 13.71
C GLN A 316 -4.09 -1.80 13.61
N HIS A 317 -3.46 -2.89 13.17
CA HIS A 317 -2.03 -2.94 12.90
C HIS A 317 -1.66 -1.89 11.84
N THR A 318 -2.43 -1.84 10.74
CA THR A 318 -2.22 -0.87 9.67
C THR A 318 -2.26 0.56 10.18
N MET A 319 -3.27 0.93 10.99
CA MET A 319 -3.41 2.27 11.58
C MET A 319 -2.29 2.61 12.56
N SER A 320 -1.74 1.64 13.30
CA SER A 320 -0.61 1.89 14.20
C SER A 320 0.62 2.34 13.43
N LEU A 321 0.91 1.70 12.30
CA LEU A 321 2.00 2.09 11.41
C LEU A 321 1.75 3.44 10.74
N VAL A 322 0.51 3.70 10.28
CA VAL A 322 0.13 5.02 9.72
C VAL A 322 0.44 6.13 10.72
N LYS A 323 -0.02 6.00 11.97
CA LYS A 323 0.24 6.99 13.02
C LYS A 323 1.73 7.19 13.28
N LYS A 324 2.51 6.10 13.28
CA LYS A 324 3.97 6.15 13.44
C LYS A 324 4.63 6.97 12.33
N ILE A 325 4.24 6.75 11.08
CA ILE A 325 4.84 7.43 9.91
C ILE A 325 4.42 8.91 9.86
N VAL A 326 3.12 9.21 9.96
CA VAL A 326 2.65 10.61 9.88
C VAL A 326 3.00 11.44 11.12
N GLY A 327 3.25 10.79 12.25
CA GLY A 327 3.69 11.42 13.50
C GLY A 327 5.22 11.57 13.65
N ALA A 328 5.99 11.24 12.61
CA ALA A 328 7.43 11.37 12.66
C ALA A 328 7.87 12.84 12.84
N SER A 329 8.95 13.05 13.60
CA SER A 329 9.48 14.41 13.84
C SER A 329 10.02 15.04 12.55
N PRO A 330 9.97 16.38 12.41
CA PRO A 330 10.58 17.08 11.28
C PRO A 330 12.07 16.74 11.10
N ASP A 331 12.83 16.56 12.19
CA ASP A 331 14.23 16.15 12.15
C ASP A 331 14.39 14.76 11.51
N LEU A 332 13.61 13.78 11.94
CA LEU A 332 13.67 12.44 11.35
C LEU A 332 13.32 12.49 9.86
N ILE A 333 12.29 13.24 9.48
CA ILE A 333 11.88 13.40 8.08
C ILE A 333 13.02 14.02 7.26
N ALA A 334 13.69 15.05 7.79
CA ALA A 334 14.82 15.70 7.11
C ALA A 334 15.99 14.71 6.92
N ARG A 335 16.34 13.93 7.94
CA ARG A 335 17.38 12.89 7.84
C ARG A 335 17.02 11.78 6.86
N VAL A 336 15.75 11.39 6.81
CA VAL A 336 15.25 10.43 5.81
C VAL A 336 15.39 11.00 4.39
N LYS A 337 14.94 12.23 4.16
CA LYS A 337 15.06 12.90 2.84
C LYS A 337 16.52 12.98 2.39
N LYS A 338 17.42 13.35 3.27
CA LYS A 338 18.87 13.37 3.02
C LYS A 338 19.37 12.00 2.60
N SER A 339 19.01 10.95 3.36
CA SER A 339 19.45 9.58 3.14
C SER A 339 18.97 9.01 1.81
N ILE A 340 17.79 9.42 1.32
CA ILE A 340 17.24 8.98 0.03
C ILE A 340 17.59 9.91 -1.14
N GLY A 341 18.47 10.92 -0.93
CA GLY A 341 18.92 11.84 -1.96
C GLY A 341 17.85 12.84 -2.42
N GLN A 342 16.96 13.25 -1.51
CA GLN A 342 15.91 14.26 -1.71
C GLN A 342 16.16 15.51 -0.86
N GLU A 343 17.38 16.01 -0.82
CA GLU A 343 17.66 17.34 -0.26
C GLU A 343 17.04 18.42 -1.15
N GLU A 344 16.42 19.43 -0.52
CA GLU A 344 15.87 20.61 -1.21
C GLU A 344 16.97 21.53 -1.73
#